data_63e07e60d75490407324893fd99db151
#
_entry.id   63e07e60d75490407324893fd99db151
#
_cell.length_a   1.000
_cell.length_b   1.000
_cell.length_c   1.000
_cell.angle_alpha   90.00
_cell.angle_beta   90.00
_cell.angle_gamma   90.00
#
_symmetry.space_group_name_H-M   'P 1'
#
loop_
_entity.id
_entity.type
_entity.pdbx_description
1 polymer ?
#
loop_
_entity_poly.entity_id
_entity_poly.type
_entity_poly.pdbx_seq_one_letter_code
_entity_poly.pdbx_strand_id
1 'polypeptide(L)'
;MRTKAIIFPILVSFLFFQSCRQKEQTQVVNSENALESYIAKPDTAFQWSVTDSFELESIKGYQLIMTSQVWQGITWKHQLTVFVPTEVDYTSSLLFISGGKNKEGEPTLRSNTDDLATDLASIAIKNKAVVSLLRQTPNQPLFGDLTEDALISQTLHNFKNDGDYNWPLLFPMVKSAIRGMDAVQQFGEQNLNKKIEKFTISGYSKRGWTTWLTGSQDSRVEAIGPMVIDVLNMPVSLQYQISTWNDYSIEIQDYVALEIPQSMASDTGSYLVDMIDPYSYRKKLTMPKMIFIGTNDPYWPIDAIKNYYDSIPGENYIHYVPNAGHDLAGGKQAMEALGAFFGNTIQKKAYPKCTWTSQATEKGLAINVKTSADRLVDVIVWTANSEDRDFRDDEWTSKSLGIKNVETVDVLESYAKGNFKAQYIDLKYQDVTGGTFTESTRVFVTDTNKLL
;
A
#
# COMPACT_ATOMS: atom_id res chain seq x y z
N MET A 1 -82.43 26.82 -42.60
CA MET A 1 -81.28 25.91 -42.46
C MET A 1 -80.59 26.27 -41.09
N ARG A 2 -80.71 25.35 -40.13
CA ARG A 2 -80.15 25.58 -38.75
C ARG A 2 -78.84 24.80 -38.64
N THR A 3 -77.74 25.50 -38.51
CA THR A 3 -76.41 24.90 -38.29
C THR A 3 -76.23 24.62 -36.77
N LYS A 4 -76.03 23.34 -36.43
CA LYS A 4 -75.69 22.87 -35.07
C LYS A 4 -74.19 22.96 -34.86
N ALA A 5 -73.78 23.75 -33.87
CA ALA A 5 -72.43 23.74 -33.42
C ALA A 5 -72.20 22.58 -32.43
N ILE A 6 -71.23 21.76 -32.72
CA ILE A 6 -70.77 20.67 -31.83
C ILE A 6 -69.58 21.24 -30.93
N ILE A 7 -69.86 21.29 -29.66
CA ILE A 7 -68.82 21.65 -28.63
C ILE A 7 -68.13 20.36 -28.19
N PHE A 8 -66.84 20.23 -28.47
CA PHE A 8 -65.97 19.17 -27.92
C PHE A 8 -65.38 19.60 -26.58
N PRO A 9 -65.51 18.83 -25.51
CA PRO A 9 -64.83 19.14 -24.25
C PRO A 9 -63.38 18.68 -24.32
N ILE A 10 -62.45 19.62 -24.15
CA ILE A 10 -61.03 19.32 -23.96
C ILE A 10 -60.83 18.84 -22.53
N LEU A 11 -60.53 17.56 -22.37
CA LEU A 11 -60.18 16.94 -21.09
C LEU A 11 -58.67 17.23 -20.83
N VAL A 12 -58.36 18.19 -19.96
CA VAL A 12 -57.00 18.47 -19.52
C VAL A 12 -56.63 17.48 -18.40
N SER A 13 -55.88 16.44 -18.75
CA SER A 13 -55.28 15.52 -17.78
C SER A 13 -54.10 16.18 -17.07
N PHE A 14 -54.28 16.58 -15.82
CA PHE A 14 -53.18 16.96 -14.91
C PHE A 14 -52.45 15.69 -14.49
N LEU A 15 -51.33 15.42 -15.13
CA LEU A 15 -50.34 14.44 -14.64
C LEU A 15 -49.60 15.04 -13.41
N PHE A 16 -50.02 14.65 -12.23
CA PHE A 16 -49.24 14.86 -11.02
C PHE A 16 -47.95 14.02 -11.08
N PHE A 17 -46.83 14.64 -11.42
CA PHE A 17 -45.52 14.05 -11.14
C PHE A 17 -45.31 14.07 -9.61
N GLN A 18 -45.64 12.96 -8.96
CA GLN A 18 -45.13 12.70 -7.62
C GLN A 18 -43.64 12.42 -7.74
N SER A 19 -42.83 13.47 -7.55
CA SER A 19 -41.41 13.34 -7.28
C SER A 19 -41.24 12.63 -5.92
N CYS A 20 -41.02 11.30 -5.96
CA CYS A 20 -40.49 10.58 -4.83
C CYS A 20 -39.12 11.13 -4.53
N ARG A 21 -39.02 12.14 -3.66
CA ARG A 21 -37.77 12.40 -2.90
C ARG A 21 -37.54 11.16 -2.04
N GLN A 22 -36.68 10.23 -2.53
CA GLN A 22 -36.03 9.31 -1.62
C GLN A 22 -35.33 10.16 -0.57
N LYS A 23 -35.81 10.09 0.67
CA LYS A 23 -35.03 10.54 1.83
C LYS A 23 -33.75 9.72 1.77
N GLU A 24 -32.60 10.35 1.46
CA GLU A 24 -31.31 9.78 1.79
C GLU A 24 -31.38 9.40 3.28
N GLN A 25 -31.46 8.11 3.54
CA GLN A 25 -31.21 7.60 4.88
C GLN A 25 -29.76 7.95 5.17
N THR A 26 -29.56 8.94 6.03
CA THR A 26 -28.23 9.24 6.58
C THR A 26 -27.77 7.97 7.27
N GLN A 27 -26.86 7.26 6.65
CA GLN A 27 -26.26 6.04 7.22
C GLN A 27 -25.57 6.45 8.51
N VAL A 28 -25.93 5.81 9.63
CA VAL A 28 -25.27 6.07 10.91
C VAL A 28 -23.82 5.63 10.78
N VAL A 29 -22.88 6.52 11.11
CA VAL A 29 -21.45 6.21 11.11
C VAL A 29 -21.14 5.24 12.24
N ASN A 30 -20.44 4.18 11.91
CA ASN A 30 -19.92 3.17 12.84
C ASN A 30 -18.51 2.75 12.43
N SER A 31 -17.85 1.86 13.17
CA SER A 31 -16.47 1.44 12.89
C SER A 31 -16.29 0.83 11.50
N GLU A 32 -17.27 0.06 11.02
CA GLU A 32 -17.17 -0.64 9.73
C GLU A 32 -17.26 0.30 8.53
N ASN A 33 -17.95 1.44 8.65
CA ASN A 33 -18.16 2.39 7.56
C ASN A 33 -17.48 3.76 7.77
N ALA A 34 -16.76 3.94 8.87
CA ALA A 34 -16.19 5.23 9.26
C ALA A 34 -15.23 5.80 8.19
N LEU A 35 -14.33 4.99 7.66
CA LEU A 35 -13.39 5.42 6.61
C LEU A 35 -14.13 5.85 5.33
N GLU A 36 -15.07 5.04 4.86
CA GLU A 36 -15.88 5.35 3.67
C GLU A 36 -16.70 6.63 3.88
N SER A 37 -17.34 6.75 5.05
CA SER A 37 -18.09 7.94 5.45
C SER A 37 -17.22 9.19 5.51
N TYR A 38 -15.98 9.06 6.03
CA TYR A 38 -15.02 10.17 6.07
C TYR A 38 -14.62 10.64 4.67
N ILE A 39 -14.30 9.70 3.78
CA ILE A 39 -13.90 10.01 2.39
C ILE A 39 -15.04 10.68 1.63
N ALA A 40 -16.27 10.21 1.82
CA ALA A 40 -17.47 10.74 1.16
C ALA A 40 -17.89 12.13 1.64
N LYS A 41 -17.36 12.62 2.79
CA LYS A 41 -17.69 13.97 3.27
C LYS A 41 -17.33 15.02 2.23
N PRO A 42 -18.30 15.93 1.88
CA PRO A 42 -18.00 17.05 1.04
C PRO A 42 -16.87 17.90 1.61
N ASP A 43 -15.95 18.29 0.75
CA ASP A 43 -14.82 19.14 1.10
C ASP A 43 -14.53 20.09 -0.06
N THR A 44 -14.63 21.39 0.18
CA THR A 44 -14.39 22.43 -0.81
C THR A 44 -12.97 22.98 -0.79
N ALA A 45 -12.11 22.45 0.08
CA ALA A 45 -10.75 22.92 0.23
C ALA A 45 -9.80 22.39 -0.87
N PHE A 46 -10.20 21.32 -1.55
CA PHE A 46 -9.36 20.70 -2.58
C PHE A 46 -9.03 21.68 -3.71
N GLN A 47 -7.75 21.93 -3.88
CA GLN A 47 -7.18 22.72 -4.98
C GLN A 47 -5.73 22.37 -5.19
N TRP A 48 -5.21 22.69 -6.36
CA TRP A 48 -3.79 22.52 -6.68
C TRP A 48 -3.34 23.58 -7.69
N SER A 49 -2.04 23.86 -7.70
CA SER A 49 -1.42 24.72 -8.69
C SER A 49 -0.01 24.26 -9.00
N VAL A 50 0.41 24.42 -10.25
CA VAL A 50 1.82 24.22 -10.65
C VAL A 50 2.62 25.40 -10.13
N THR A 51 3.66 25.16 -9.37
CA THR A 51 4.53 26.18 -8.79
C THR A 51 5.90 26.24 -9.47
N ASP A 52 6.34 25.11 -10.07
CA ASP A 52 7.62 25.03 -10.76
C ASP A 52 7.61 23.89 -11.80
N SER A 53 8.57 23.95 -12.73
CA SER A 53 8.86 22.85 -13.65
C SER A 53 10.37 22.73 -13.85
N PHE A 54 10.84 21.50 -14.06
CA PHE A 54 12.25 21.19 -14.20
C PHE A 54 12.46 20.11 -15.27
N GLU A 55 13.68 20.06 -15.80
CA GLU A 55 14.09 19.00 -16.72
C GLU A 55 15.10 18.09 -16.01
N LEU A 56 14.93 16.79 -16.17
CA LEU A 56 15.82 15.77 -15.65
C LEU A 56 15.97 14.67 -16.71
N GLU A 57 17.10 14.64 -17.41
CA GLU A 57 17.33 13.71 -18.52
C GLU A 57 16.18 13.71 -19.56
N SER A 58 15.44 12.58 -19.64
CA SER A 58 14.29 12.41 -20.53
C SER A 58 12.94 12.63 -19.83
N ILE A 59 12.94 13.36 -18.71
CA ILE A 59 11.77 13.70 -17.89
C ILE A 59 11.54 15.20 -17.92
N LYS A 60 10.29 15.59 -18.13
CA LYS A 60 9.80 16.89 -17.72
C LYS A 60 9.06 16.75 -16.41
N GLY A 61 9.63 17.33 -15.35
CA GLY A 61 9.04 17.30 -14.02
C GLY A 61 8.23 18.55 -13.73
N TYR A 62 7.15 18.40 -12.96
CA TYR A 62 6.32 19.51 -12.49
C TYR A 62 6.13 19.41 -10.99
N GLN A 63 6.35 20.53 -10.31
CA GLN A 63 6.07 20.65 -8.88
C GLN A 63 4.73 21.35 -8.68
N LEU A 64 3.85 20.70 -7.94
CA LEU A 64 2.55 21.24 -7.57
C LEU A 64 2.48 21.42 -6.06
N ILE A 65 1.75 22.44 -5.63
CA ILE A 65 1.24 22.54 -4.26
C ILE A 65 -0.24 22.18 -4.31
N MET A 66 -0.59 21.19 -3.50
CA MET A 66 -1.96 20.66 -3.42
C MET A 66 -2.50 20.85 -1.99
N THR A 67 -3.69 21.41 -1.86
CA THR A 67 -4.50 21.33 -0.66
C THR A 67 -5.45 20.15 -0.80
N SER A 68 -5.37 19.16 0.07
CA SER A 68 -6.19 17.95 -0.03
C SER A 68 -7.54 18.08 0.69
N GLN A 69 -7.57 18.73 1.85
CA GLN A 69 -8.72 18.79 2.74
C GLN A 69 -8.50 19.73 3.92
N VAL A 70 -9.56 19.90 4.72
CA VAL A 70 -9.48 20.39 6.10
C VAL A 70 -9.83 19.25 7.04
N TRP A 71 -8.93 18.93 7.98
CA TRP A 71 -9.12 17.91 9.01
C TRP A 71 -8.85 18.50 10.40
N GLN A 72 -9.77 18.30 11.35
CA GLN A 72 -9.69 18.90 12.71
C GLN A 72 -9.39 20.42 12.69
N GLY A 73 -9.99 21.16 11.73
CA GLY A 73 -9.75 22.58 11.54
C GLY A 73 -8.40 22.94 10.90
N ILE A 74 -7.57 21.95 10.56
CA ILE A 74 -6.24 22.14 9.98
C ILE A 74 -6.28 21.88 8.48
N THR A 75 -5.81 22.83 7.69
CA THR A 75 -5.67 22.69 6.23
C THR A 75 -4.46 21.83 5.91
N TRP A 76 -4.68 20.75 5.16
CA TRP A 76 -3.61 19.84 4.74
C TRP A 76 -3.06 20.21 3.37
N LYS A 77 -1.78 20.53 3.32
CA LYS A 77 -1.06 20.90 2.09
C LYS A 77 0.10 19.97 1.81
N HIS A 78 0.32 19.70 0.55
CA HIS A 78 1.27 18.70 0.07
C HIS A 78 2.11 19.25 -1.09
N GLN A 79 3.34 18.82 -1.17
CA GLN A 79 4.13 18.85 -2.40
C GLN A 79 3.74 17.61 -3.22
N LEU A 80 3.29 17.83 -4.45
CA LEU A 80 3.02 16.78 -5.42
C LEU A 80 3.94 17.00 -6.62
N THR A 81 4.86 16.06 -6.86
CA THR A 81 5.74 16.09 -8.02
C THR A 81 5.22 15.13 -9.08
N VAL A 82 5.10 15.59 -10.35
CA VAL A 82 4.66 14.78 -11.47
C VAL A 82 5.81 14.63 -12.46
N PHE A 83 6.24 13.41 -12.71
CA PHE A 83 7.29 13.02 -13.64
C PHE A 83 6.67 12.57 -14.95
N VAL A 84 6.93 13.31 -16.04
CA VAL A 84 6.38 13.05 -17.37
C VAL A 84 7.52 12.67 -18.30
N PRO A 85 7.66 11.41 -18.70
CA PRO A 85 8.69 11.01 -19.65
C PRO A 85 8.38 11.57 -21.05
N THR A 86 9.40 11.64 -21.90
CA THR A 86 9.27 12.13 -23.29
C THR A 86 8.20 11.36 -24.07
N GLU A 87 8.09 10.06 -23.82
CA GLU A 87 7.05 9.20 -24.38
C GLU A 87 6.10 8.76 -23.27
N VAL A 88 4.79 8.98 -23.45
CA VAL A 88 3.73 8.52 -22.55
C VAL A 88 2.76 7.66 -23.35
N ASP A 89 2.84 6.34 -23.17
CA ASP A 89 2.12 5.35 -23.96
C ASP A 89 0.84 4.83 -23.26
N TYR A 90 0.70 5.07 -21.93
CA TYR A 90 -0.34 4.47 -21.12
C TYR A 90 -1.21 5.52 -20.42
N THR A 91 -2.47 5.14 -20.13
CA THR A 91 -3.42 5.94 -19.32
C THR A 91 -3.37 5.61 -17.83
N SER A 92 -2.50 4.70 -17.43
CA SER A 92 -2.22 4.36 -16.04
C SER A 92 -1.02 5.14 -15.52
N SER A 93 -1.04 5.49 -14.23
CA SER A 93 0.02 6.21 -13.53
C SER A 93 0.44 5.48 -12.26
N LEU A 94 1.66 5.70 -11.78
CA LEU A 94 2.09 5.33 -10.43
C LEU A 94 1.98 6.57 -9.53
N LEU A 95 1.30 6.45 -8.40
CA LEU A 95 1.33 7.42 -7.31
C LEU A 95 2.11 6.83 -6.13
N PHE A 96 3.25 7.43 -5.81
CA PHE A 96 4.03 7.06 -4.63
C PHE A 96 3.73 8.01 -3.47
N ILE A 97 3.32 7.46 -2.33
CA ILE A 97 2.95 8.21 -1.12
C ILE A 97 4.16 8.28 -0.20
N SER A 98 4.56 9.49 0.20
CA SER A 98 5.73 9.72 1.04
C SER A 98 5.45 10.67 2.19
N GLY A 99 6.31 10.62 3.20
CA GLY A 99 6.30 11.55 4.33
C GLY A 99 6.81 12.93 3.96
N GLY A 100 6.97 13.72 4.98
CA GLY A 100 7.48 15.09 4.92
C GLY A 100 7.01 15.89 6.11
N LYS A 101 7.41 17.16 6.18
CA LYS A 101 7.03 18.07 7.25
C LYS A 101 6.42 19.35 6.68
N ASN A 102 5.52 19.94 7.44
CA ASN A 102 5.00 21.27 7.18
C ASN A 102 5.59 22.25 8.21
N LYS A 103 5.76 23.48 7.79
CA LYS A 103 6.14 24.59 8.67
C LYS A 103 5.16 25.73 8.45
N GLU A 104 4.56 26.23 9.51
CA GLU A 104 3.58 27.32 9.45
C GLU A 104 2.41 27.06 8.47
N GLY A 105 1.98 25.79 8.37
CA GLY A 105 0.90 25.37 7.49
C GLY A 105 1.28 25.15 6.01
N GLU A 106 2.56 25.38 5.65
CA GLU A 106 3.06 25.18 4.29
C GLU A 106 4.00 23.97 4.21
N PRO A 107 4.02 23.22 3.09
CA PRO A 107 4.92 22.08 2.92
C PRO A 107 6.39 22.54 2.90
N THR A 108 7.22 21.91 3.72
CA THR A 108 8.67 22.03 3.58
C THR A 108 9.09 21.27 2.33
N LEU A 109 9.40 22.00 1.27
CA LEU A 109 9.70 21.41 -0.03
C LEU A 109 10.98 20.56 0.01
N ARG A 110 10.91 19.39 -0.60
CA ARG A 110 12.06 18.53 -0.85
C ARG A 110 12.57 18.75 -2.28
N SER A 111 13.86 18.49 -2.47
CA SER A 111 14.46 18.50 -3.80
C SER A 111 13.75 17.54 -4.74
N ASN A 112 13.56 17.96 -5.99
CA ASN A 112 13.03 17.10 -7.06
C ASN A 112 14.13 16.17 -7.66
N THR A 113 15.33 16.18 -7.06
CA THR A 113 16.47 15.34 -7.41
C THR A 113 17.02 14.57 -6.21
N ASP A 114 16.23 14.40 -5.13
CA ASP A 114 16.59 13.46 -4.08
C ASP A 114 16.46 12.01 -4.60
N ASP A 115 17.03 11.03 -3.88
CA ASP A 115 17.12 9.64 -4.34
C ASP A 115 15.75 9.07 -4.71
N LEU A 116 14.72 9.30 -3.88
CA LEU A 116 13.36 8.84 -4.17
C LEU A 116 12.78 9.46 -5.43
N ALA A 117 12.98 10.76 -5.65
CA ALA A 117 12.51 11.45 -6.86
C ALA A 117 13.22 10.90 -8.10
N THR A 118 14.51 10.63 -8.00
CA THR A 118 15.34 10.08 -9.09
C THR A 118 14.91 8.64 -9.44
N ASP A 119 14.65 7.80 -8.44
CA ASP A 119 14.16 6.43 -8.65
C ASP A 119 12.79 6.44 -9.35
N LEU A 120 11.88 7.31 -8.91
CA LEU A 120 10.54 7.43 -9.52
C LEU A 120 10.60 7.99 -10.95
N ALA A 121 11.50 8.95 -11.22
CA ALA A 121 11.75 9.42 -12.56
C ALA A 121 12.27 8.28 -13.48
N SER A 122 13.15 7.43 -12.95
CA SER A 122 13.66 6.25 -13.68
C SER A 122 12.55 5.25 -14.00
N ILE A 123 11.62 5.02 -13.04
CA ILE A 123 10.42 4.20 -13.27
C ILE A 123 9.55 4.80 -14.38
N ALA A 124 9.35 6.14 -14.40
CA ALA A 124 8.57 6.81 -15.43
C ALA A 124 9.18 6.62 -16.81
N ILE A 125 10.51 6.83 -16.97
CA ILE A 125 11.23 6.64 -18.22
C ILE A 125 11.09 5.20 -18.72
N LYS A 126 11.43 4.24 -17.84
CA LYS A 126 11.47 2.82 -18.16
C LYS A 126 10.11 2.29 -18.60
N ASN A 127 9.04 2.78 -17.99
CA ASN A 127 7.68 2.34 -18.25
C ASN A 127 6.90 3.21 -19.24
N LYS A 128 7.45 4.32 -19.71
CA LYS A 128 6.78 5.28 -20.59
C LYS A 128 5.41 5.70 -20.07
N ALA A 129 5.33 5.98 -18.78
CA ALA A 129 4.10 6.31 -18.08
C ALA A 129 4.33 7.44 -17.08
N VAL A 130 3.29 8.22 -16.80
CA VAL A 130 3.35 9.27 -15.79
C VAL A 130 3.54 8.62 -14.41
N VAL A 131 4.46 9.16 -13.62
CA VAL A 131 4.69 8.78 -12.22
C VAL A 131 4.57 10.03 -11.37
N SER A 132 4.03 9.90 -10.17
CA SER A 132 3.85 11.03 -9.26
C SER A 132 4.26 10.68 -7.83
N LEU A 133 4.74 11.71 -7.10
CA LEU A 133 5.22 11.62 -5.74
C LEU A 133 4.45 12.60 -4.87
N LEU A 134 3.61 12.07 -3.98
CA LEU A 134 2.86 12.82 -2.99
C LEU A 134 3.62 12.83 -1.66
N ARG A 135 4.01 14.01 -1.20
CA ARG A 135 4.73 14.21 0.06
C ARG A 135 3.82 14.76 1.16
N GLN A 136 4.34 14.90 2.38
CA GLN A 136 3.64 15.35 3.59
C GLN A 136 2.37 14.54 3.92
N THR A 137 2.44 13.23 3.80
CA THR A 137 1.38 12.31 4.22
C THR A 137 1.91 11.46 5.38
N PRO A 138 1.51 11.78 6.65
CA PRO A 138 0.56 12.81 7.07
C PRO A 138 1.10 14.23 6.97
N ASN A 139 0.19 15.20 7.13
CA ASN A 139 0.48 16.61 7.26
C ASN A 139 0.96 16.87 8.71
N GLN A 140 2.25 17.00 8.93
CA GLN A 140 2.89 16.99 10.25
C GLN A 140 4.03 18.03 10.35
N PRO A 141 4.43 18.48 11.60
CA PRO A 141 3.94 18.05 12.91
C PRO A 141 2.56 18.61 13.26
N LEU A 142 1.83 17.95 14.18
CA LEU A 142 0.53 18.38 14.69
C LEU A 142 0.46 18.20 16.22
N PHE A 143 -0.49 18.85 16.88
CA PHE A 143 -0.81 18.68 18.31
C PHE A 143 0.40 18.76 19.24
N GLY A 144 1.22 19.82 19.10
CA GLY A 144 2.39 20.05 19.93
C GLY A 144 3.63 19.26 19.48
N ASP A 145 3.91 19.28 18.18
CA ASP A 145 5.07 18.69 17.54
C ASP A 145 5.07 17.16 17.36
N LEU A 146 3.92 16.50 17.51
CA LEU A 146 3.80 15.08 17.23
C LEU A 146 3.98 14.78 15.73
N THR A 147 4.73 13.72 15.46
CA THR A 147 4.99 13.23 14.10
C THR A 147 4.88 11.70 14.07
N GLU A 148 4.71 11.14 12.87
CA GLU A 148 4.82 9.70 12.58
C GLU A 148 3.96 8.84 13.51
N ASP A 149 4.53 7.81 14.15
CA ASP A 149 3.82 6.87 15.02
C ASP A 149 3.21 7.53 16.24
N ALA A 150 3.93 8.49 16.85
CA ALA A 150 3.41 9.27 17.98
C ALA A 150 2.14 10.07 17.60
N LEU A 151 2.08 10.58 16.36
CA LEU A 151 0.90 11.31 15.89
C LEU A 151 -0.28 10.34 15.60
N ILE A 152 -0.01 9.21 14.95
CA ILE A 152 -1.05 8.20 14.68
C ILE A 152 -1.61 7.67 15.99
N SER A 153 -0.74 7.20 16.90
CA SER A 153 -1.15 6.63 18.19
C SER A 153 -1.96 7.61 19.03
N GLN A 154 -1.57 8.89 19.06
CA GLN A 154 -2.33 9.93 19.75
C GLN A 154 -3.74 10.09 19.17
N THR A 155 -3.91 10.05 17.85
CA THR A 155 -5.24 10.18 17.23
C THR A 155 -6.12 8.96 17.48
N LEU A 156 -5.56 7.77 17.54
CA LEU A 156 -6.27 6.54 17.94
C LEU A 156 -6.66 6.59 19.43
N HIS A 157 -5.79 7.12 20.27
CA HIS A 157 -6.08 7.34 21.69
C HIS A 157 -7.23 8.35 21.88
N ASN A 158 -7.25 9.44 21.10
CA ASN A 158 -8.36 10.39 21.14
C ASN A 158 -9.69 9.72 20.80
N PHE A 159 -9.74 8.90 19.74
CA PHE A 159 -10.92 8.10 19.41
C PHE A 159 -11.35 7.18 20.57
N LYS A 160 -10.42 6.52 21.24
CA LYS A 160 -10.74 5.69 22.43
C LYS A 160 -11.42 6.48 23.53
N ASN A 161 -11.11 7.77 23.67
CA ASN A 161 -11.61 8.63 24.76
C ASN A 161 -12.98 9.23 24.46
N ASP A 162 -13.28 9.62 23.21
CA ASP A 162 -14.48 10.37 22.87
C ASP A 162 -15.39 9.71 21.83
N GLY A 163 -14.91 8.67 21.15
CA GLY A 163 -15.67 7.92 20.13
C GLY A 163 -15.90 8.67 18.83
N ASP A 164 -15.21 9.80 18.59
CA ASP A 164 -15.34 10.53 17.33
C ASP A 164 -14.59 9.81 16.20
N TYR A 165 -15.36 9.22 15.28
CA TYR A 165 -14.87 8.53 14.10
C TYR A 165 -14.06 9.39 13.12
N ASN A 166 -13.88 10.68 13.37
CA ASN A 166 -13.03 11.56 12.57
C ASN A 166 -11.56 11.58 13.03
N TRP A 167 -11.26 11.02 14.20
CA TRP A 167 -9.92 11.06 14.76
C TRP A 167 -8.87 10.26 14.01
N PRO A 168 -9.10 9.01 13.54
CA PRO A 168 -8.02 8.19 12.99
C PRO A 168 -7.26 8.92 11.88
N LEU A 169 -5.96 9.22 12.12
CA LEU A 169 -5.10 9.98 11.20
C LEU A 169 -4.96 9.32 9.82
N LEU A 170 -5.11 8.00 9.77
CA LEU A 170 -5.09 7.25 8.51
C LEU A 170 -6.19 7.69 7.54
N PHE A 171 -7.32 8.20 8.05
CA PHE A 171 -8.43 8.65 7.20
C PHE A 171 -8.06 9.87 6.34
N PRO A 172 -7.55 10.97 6.93
CA PRO A 172 -7.06 12.08 6.11
C PRO A 172 -5.83 11.70 5.28
N MET A 173 -4.99 10.73 5.68
CA MET A 173 -3.91 10.23 4.85
C MET A 173 -4.44 9.53 3.59
N VAL A 174 -5.46 8.67 3.71
CA VAL A 174 -6.15 8.03 2.57
C VAL A 174 -6.80 9.08 1.67
N LYS A 175 -7.51 10.05 2.24
CA LYS A 175 -8.14 11.13 1.47
C LYS A 175 -7.10 11.98 0.74
N SER A 176 -5.91 12.20 1.31
CA SER A 176 -4.81 12.89 0.63
C SER A 176 -4.30 12.11 -0.59
N ALA A 177 -4.20 10.78 -0.49
CA ALA A 177 -3.83 9.94 -1.64
C ALA A 177 -4.90 9.98 -2.76
N ILE A 178 -6.18 9.92 -2.40
CA ILE A 178 -7.32 10.06 -3.34
C ILE A 178 -7.26 11.42 -4.03
N ARG A 179 -7.04 12.53 -3.28
CA ARG A 179 -6.89 13.87 -3.84
C ARG A 179 -5.63 14.02 -4.69
N GLY A 180 -4.56 13.30 -4.34
CA GLY A 180 -3.37 13.20 -5.20
C GLY A 180 -3.70 12.61 -6.56
N MET A 181 -4.48 11.53 -6.61
CA MET A 181 -4.97 10.95 -7.87
C MET A 181 -5.87 11.93 -8.63
N ASP A 182 -6.79 12.65 -7.94
CA ASP A 182 -7.62 13.69 -8.56
C ASP A 182 -6.77 14.78 -9.22
N ALA A 183 -5.74 15.27 -8.52
CA ALA A 183 -4.83 16.29 -9.03
C ALA A 183 -4.03 15.81 -10.25
N VAL A 184 -3.52 14.57 -10.20
CA VAL A 184 -2.77 13.97 -11.33
C VAL A 184 -3.67 13.79 -12.57
N GLN A 185 -4.92 13.39 -12.39
CA GLN A 185 -5.89 13.29 -13.50
C GLN A 185 -6.16 14.66 -14.13
N GLN A 186 -6.51 15.66 -13.29
CA GLN A 186 -6.78 17.02 -13.77
C GLN A 186 -5.53 17.64 -14.44
N PHE A 187 -4.35 17.43 -13.85
CA PHE A 187 -3.09 17.89 -14.45
C PHE A 187 -2.84 17.24 -15.80
N GLY A 188 -3.08 15.93 -15.94
CA GLY A 188 -2.96 15.20 -17.19
C GLY A 188 -3.83 15.79 -18.28
N GLU A 189 -5.10 16.08 -17.98
CA GLU A 189 -6.03 16.70 -18.93
C GLU A 189 -5.66 18.13 -19.28
N GLN A 190 -5.35 18.97 -18.28
CA GLN A 190 -5.14 20.41 -18.46
C GLN A 190 -3.77 20.77 -19.03
N ASN A 191 -2.71 20.04 -18.66
CA ASN A 191 -1.32 20.39 -18.97
C ASN A 191 -0.66 19.48 -19.99
N LEU A 192 -1.11 18.21 -20.09
CA LEU A 192 -0.51 17.23 -20.98
C LEU A 192 -1.40 16.85 -22.17
N ASN A 193 -2.67 17.22 -22.14
CA ASN A 193 -3.70 16.71 -23.05
C ASN A 193 -3.71 15.16 -23.08
N LYS A 194 -3.53 14.55 -21.91
CA LYS A 194 -3.49 13.11 -21.68
C LYS A 194 -4.51 12.71 -20.62
N LYS A 195 -5.25 11.65 -20.87
CA LYS A 195 -6.16 11.08 -19.89
C LYS A 195 -5.43 10.09 -19.02
N ILE A 196 -5.50 10.26 -17.69
CA ILE A 196 -5.01 9.30 -16.70
C ILE A 196 -6.23 8.67 -16.03
N GLU A 197 -6.38 7.34 -16.12
CA GLU A 197 -7.60 6.65 -15.72
C GLU A 197 -7.41 5.77 -14.51
N LYS A 198 -6.25 5.11 -14.39
CA LYS A 198 -5.94 4.12 -13.37
C LYS A 198 -4.63 4.42 -12.67
N PHE A 199 -4.50 3.86 -11.47
CA PHE A 199 -3.33 4.07 -10.63
C PHE A 199 -2.81 2.77 -10.04
N THR A 200 -1.49 2.59 -10.11
CA THR A 200 -0.77 1.78 -9.13
C THR A 200 -0.37 2.71 -8.00
N ILE A 201 -0.56 2.30 -6.75
CA ILE A 201 -0.16 3.12 -5.59
C ILE A 201 0.82 2.36 -4.70
N SER A 202 1.77 3.09 -4.10
CA SER A 202 2.80 2.52 -3.24
C SER A 202 3.24 3.53 -2.18
N GLY A 203 3.93 3.06 -1.15
CA GLY A 203 4.51 3.89 -0.10
C GLY A 203 5.11 3.05 1.02
N TYR A 204 6.02 3.66 1.80
CA TYR A 204 6.71 3.01 2.91
C TYR A 204 5.96 3.14 4.23
N SER A 205 5.99 2.10 5.07
CA SER A 205 5.57 2.13 6.46
C SER A 205 4.12 2.63 6.60
N LYS A 206 3.84 3.69 7.33
CA LYS A 206 2.51 4.33 7.45
C LYS A 206 1.90 4.69 6.10
N ARG A 207 2.73 4.94 5.08
CA ARG A 207 2.26 5.21 3.70
C ARG A 207 1.97 3.90 2.95
N GLY A 208 2.64 2.80 3.32
CA GLY A 208 2.24 1.45 2.95
C GLY A 208 0.88 1.07 3.55
N TRP A 209 0.64 1.45 4.81
CA TRP A 209 -0.67 1.32 5.46
C TRP A 209 -1.75 2.15 4.72
N THR A 210 -1.44 3.41 4.41
CA THR A 210 -2.28 4.27 3.56
C THR A 210 -2.53 3.63 2.19
N THR A 211 -1.52 3.01 1.59
CA THR A 211 -1.62 2.30 0.30
C THR A 211 -2.66 1.18 0.36
N TRP A 212 -2.60 0.31 1.37
CA TRP A 212 -3.59 -0.75 1.59
C TRP A 212 -5.01 -0.20 1.71
N LEU A 213 -5.20 0.80 2.60
CA LEU A 213 -6.51 1.39 2.84
C LEU A 213 -7.04 2.12 1.60
N THR A 214 -6.22 2.89 0.89
CA THR A 214 -6.62 3.59 -0.34
C THR A 214 -7.05 2.60 -1.43
N GLY A 215 -6.31 1.50 -1.59
CA GLY A 215 -6.67 0.41 -2.52
C GLY A 215 -8.04 -0.18 -2.25
N SER A 216 -8.48 -0.22 -0.98
CA SER A 216 -9.80 -0.70 -0.61
C SER A 216 -10.94 0.30 -0.86
N GLN A 217 -10.64 1.59 -1.08
CA GLN A 217 -11.62 2.67 -1.12
C GLN A 217 -11.81 3.31 -2.50
N ASP A 218 -10.82 3.25 -3.39
CA ASP A 218 -10.89 3.93 -4.68
C ASP A 218 -10.76 2.95 -5.86
N SER A 219 -11.79 2.86 -6.66
CA SER A 219 -11.86 1.94 -7.81
C SER A 219 -10.91 2.28 -8.97
N ARG A 220 -10.26 3.44 -8.93
CA ARG A 220 -9.19 3.80 -9.88
C ARG A 220 -7.90 3.06 -9.59
N VAL A 221 -7.73 2.53 -8.37
CA VAL A 221 -6.55 1.76 -7.99
C VAL A 221 -6.62 0.38 -8.64
N GLU A 222 -5.71 0.12 -9.58
CA GLU A 222 -5.65 -1.16 -10.32
C GLU A 222 -4.57 -2.12 -9.79
N ALA A 223 -3.60 -1.62 -9.00
CA ALA A 223 -2.60 -2.42 -8.30
C ALA A 223 -2.04 -1.66 -7.10
N ILE A 224 -1.52 -2.37 -6.11
CA ILE A 224 -0.87 -1.75 -4.93
C ILE A 224 0.48 -2.39 -4.62
N GLY A 225 1.43 -1.54 -4.18
CA GLY A 225 2.76 -1.95 -3.72
C GLY A 225 3.04 -1.47 -2.30
N PRO A 226 2.39 -1.99 -1.25
CA PRO A 226 2.65 -1.58 0.12
C PRO A 226 4.03 -2.06 0.58
N MET A 227 4.80 -1.16 1.21
CA MET A 227 6.16 -1.45 1.65
C MET A 227 6.27 -1.39 3.18
N VAL A 228 6.91 -2.38 3.76
CA VAL A 228 7.30 -2.50 5.18
C VAL A 228 6.15 -2.24 6.16
N ILE A 229 5.02 -2.88 5.91
CA ILE A 229 3.83 -2.86 6.77
C ILE A 229 3.23 -4.27 6.86
N ASP A 230 3.86 -5.13 7.64
CA ASP A 230 3.56 -6.57 7.76
C ASP A 230 2.77 -6.86 9.05
N VAL A 231 1.67 -6.12 9.26
CA VAL A 231 0.87 -6.15 10.50
C VAL A 231 -0.62 -6.46 10.27
N LEU A 232 -1.02 -6.75 9.04
CA LEU A 232 -2.42 -7.03 8.74
C LEU A 232 -2.95 -8.20 9.60
N ASN A 233 -4.27 -8.24 9.83
CA ASN A 233 -4.88 -9.08 10.84
C ASN A 233 -4.30 -8.75 12.23
N MET A 234 -4.35 -7.46 12.55
CA MET A 234 -3.61 -6.84 13.66
C MET A 234 -3.72 -7.60 14.99
N PRO A 235 -4.90 -8.04 15.45
CA PRO A 235 -4.97 -8.76 16.72
C PRO A 235 -4.12 -10.03 16.74
N VAL A 236 -4.07 -10.77 15.62
CA VAL A 236 -3.27 -11.98 15.47
C VAL A 236 -1.79 -11.65 15.34
N SER A 237 -1.45 -10.67 14.51
CA SER A 237 -0.06 -10.29 14.24
C SER A 237 0.62 -9.66 15.46
N LEU A 238 -0.10 -8.86 16.25
CA LEU A 238 0.42 -8.29 17.50
C LEU A 238 0.60 -9.35 18.59
N GLN A 239 -0.33 -10.29 18.72
CA GLN A 239 -0.16 -11.43 19.61
C GLN A 239 1.00 -12.33 19.16
N TYR A 240 1.24 -12.41 17.85
CA TYR A 240 2.36 -13.15 17.28
C TYR A 240 3.72 -12.53 17.65
N GLN A 241 3.85 -11.20 17.73
CA GLN A 241 5.05 -10.55 18.27
C GLN A 241 5.39 -11.05 19.68
N ILE A 242 4.38 -11.01 20.59
CA ILE A 242 4.55 -11.48 21.97
C ILE A 242 4.97 -12.95 22.01
N SER A 243 4.34 -13.81 21.19
CA SER A 243 4.66 -15.24 21.18
C SER A 243 6.04 -15.54 20.56
N THR A 244 6.59 -14.63 19.75
CA THR A 244 7.87 -14.79 19.08
C THR A 244 9.01 -14.14 19.85
N TRP A 245 8.79 -12.92 20.37
CA TRP A 245 9.81 -12.09 21.01
C TRP A 245 9.63 -11.89 22.52
N ASN A 246 8.55 -12.50 23.12
CA ASN A 246 8.12 -12.32 24.49
C ASN A 246 7.68 -10.88 24.86
N ASP A 247 7.63 -9.98 23.91
CA ASP A 247 7.16 -8.59 24.05
C ASP A 247 6.75 -8.02 22.71
N TYR A 248 6.17 -6.81 22.73
CA TYR A 248 5.98 -6.01 21.53
C TYR A 248 7.32 -5.49 21.02
N SER A 249 7.40 -5.22 19.72
CA SER A 249 8.54 -4.51 19.15
C SER A 249 8.76 -3.16 19.84
N ILE A 250 10.04 -2.81 20.05
CA ILE A 250 10.41 -1.48 20.54
C ILE A 250 9.95 -0.36 19.59
N GLU A 251 9.79 -0.65 18.30
CA GLU A 251 9.39 0.30 17.28
C GLU A 251 7.92 0.73 17.36
N ILE A 252 7.07 -0.02 18.08
CA ILE A 252 5.67 0.33 18.26
C ILE A 252 5.35 0.86 19.67
N GLN A 253 6.37 1.30 20.42
CA GLN A 253 6.19 1.79 21.80
C GLN A 253 5.27 3.00 21.91
N ASP A 254 5.19 3.86 20.90
CA ASP A 254 4.23 4.96 20.84
C ASP A 254 2.77 4.48 20.95
N TYR A 255 2.46 3.33 20.37
CA TYR A 255 1.14 2.68 20.47
C TYR A 255 0.98 1.93 21.79
N VAL A 256 2.03 1.23 22.23
CA VAL A 256 2.03 0.44 23.49
C VAL A 256 1.82 1.33 24.69
N ALA A 257 2.48 2.50 24.74
CA ALA A 257 2.35 3.48 25.81
C ALA A 257 0.92 4.04 25.96
N LEU A 258 0.12 4.05 24.89
CA LEU A 258 -1.28 4.47 24.88
C LEU A 258 -2.26 3.28 24.91
N GLU A 259 -1.76 2.09 25.22
CA GLU A 259 -2.54 0.85 25.34
C GLU A 259 -3.39 0.52 24.09
N ILE A 260 -2.89 0.89 22.89
CA ILE A 260 -3.59 0.61 21.63
C ILE A 260 -3.57 -0.88 21.31
N PRO A 261 -2.41 -1.57 21.23
CA PRO A 261 -2.35 -3.01 20.96
C PRO A 261 -3.07 -3.83 22.03
N GLN A 262 -2.88 -3.48 23.29
CA GLN A 262 -3.49 -4.20 24.43
C GLN A 262 -5.02 -4.11 24.42
N SER A 263 -5.57 -2.99 23.92
CA SER A 263 -7.01 -2.78 23.87
C SER A 263 -7.71 -3.51 22.71
N MET A 264 -6.99 -3.97 21.69
CA MET A 264 -7.59 -4.53 20.46
C MET A 264 -8.45 -5.78 20.68
N ALA A 265 -8.29 -6.46 21.82
CA ALA A 265 -9.17 -7.56 22.24
C ALA A 265 -10.46 -7.11 22.95
N SER A 266 -10.59 -5.82 23.29
CA SER A 266 -11.79 -5.23 23.90
C SER A 266 -12.77 -4.72 22.83
N ASP A 267 -14.02 -4.42 23.23
CA ASP A 267 -15.02 -3.88 22.31
C ASP A 267 -14.55 -2.58 21.63
N THR A 268 -13.98 -1.64 22.40
CA THR A 268 -13.46 -0.39 21.84
C THR A 268 -12.27 -0.63 20.91
N GLY A 269 -11.42 -1.60 21.24
CA GLY A 269 -10.30 -2.01 20.41
C GLY A 269 -10.73 -2.69 19.10
N SER A 270 -11.81 -3.46 19.14
CA SER A 270 -12.39 -4.05 17.92
C SER A 270 -12.86 -2.96 16.94
N TYR A 271 -13.42 -1.85 17.44
CA TYR A 271 -13.77 -0.71 16.58
C TYR A 271 -12.55 -0.07 15.90
N LEU A 272 -11.40 0.01 16.62
CA LEU A 272 -10.15 0.45 16.00
C LEU A 272 -9.72 -0.49 14.87
N VAL A 273 -9.74 -1.81 15.14
CA VAL A 273 -9.39 -2.83 14.14
C VAL A 273 -10.27 -2.72 12.90
N ASP A 274 -11.59 -2.56 13.06
CA ASP A 274 -12.51 -2.36 11.93
C ASP A 274 -12.11 -1.17 11.06
N MET A 275 -11.65 -0.07 11.68
CA MET A 275 -11.35 1.18 11.01
C MET A 275 -9.98 1.23 10.34
N ILE A 276 -8.95 0.65 11.00
CA ILE A 276 -7.56 0.90 10.60
C ILE A 276 -6.84 -0.34 10.06
N ASP A 277 -7.31 -1.56 10.39
CA ASP A 277 -6.68 -2.76 9.87
C ASP A 277 -7.10 -2.99 8.41
N PRO A 278 -6.17 -2.97 7.45
CA PRO A 278 -6.50 -3.29 6.06
C PRO A 278 -7.14 -4.66 5.87
N TYR A 279 -6.89 -5.59 6.80
CA TYR A 279 -7.51 -6.91 6.79
C TYR A 279 -9.03 -6.86 6.95
N SER A 280 -9.55 -5.86 7.66
CA SER A 280 -11.00 -5.63 7.77
C SER A 280 -11.64 -5.30 6.41
N TYR A 281 -10.88 -4.68 5.51
CA TYR A 281 -11.29 -4.32 4.16
C TYR A 281 -10.89 -5.35 3.10
N ARG A 282 -10.30 -6.51 3.47
CA ARG A 282 -9.68 -7.46 2.53
C ARG A 282 -10.57 -7.89 1.37
N LYS A 283 -11.89 -7.99 1.56
CA LYS A 283 -12.84 -8.35 0.50
C LYS A 283 -12.86 -7.36 -0.67
N LYS A 284 -12.45 -6.10 -0.42
CA LYS A 284 -12.31 -5.04 -1.44
C LYS A 284 -10.92 -5.05 -2.11
N LEU A 285 -9.94 -5.75 -1.54
CA LEU A 285 -8.55 -5.80 -2.01
C LEU A 285 -8.36 -6.89 -3.07
N THR A 286 -9.06 -6.80 -4.17
CA THR A 286 -9.05 -7.82 -5.25
C THR A 286 -8.03 -7.55 -6.35
N MET A 287 -7.46 -6.33 -6.41
CA MET A 287 -6.41 -5.97 -7.36
C MET A 287 -5.11 -6.73 -7.08
N PRO A 288 -4.19 -6.84 -8.05
CA PRO A 288 -2.84 -7.36 -7.82
C PRO A 288 -2.07 -6.55 -6.77
N LYS A 289 -1.29 -7.25 -5.93
CA LYS A 289 -0.50 -6.65 -4.84
C LYS A 289 0.91 -7.22 -4.83
N MET A 290 1.92 -6.34 -4.74
CA MET A 290 3.29 -6.74 -4.42
C MET A 290 3.65 -6.17 -3.06
N ILE A 291 3.91 -7.05 -2.09
CA ILE A 291 4.18 -6.74 -0.69
C ILE A 291 5.69 -6.74 -0.50
N PHE A 292 6.26 -5.62 -0.06
CA PHE A 292 7.70 -5.45 0.11
C PHE A 292 8.07 -5.54 1.59
N ILE A 293 9.05 -6.37 1.93
CA ILE A 293 9.45 -6.64 3.32
C ILE A 293 10.99 -6.69 3.39
N GLY A 294 11.57 -6.04 4.40
CA GLY A 294 12.97 -6.23 4.76
C GLY A 294 13.14 -7.48 5.63
N THR A 295 14.15 -8.30 5.38
CA THR A 295 14.33 -9.53 6.16
C THR A 295 14.73 -9.28 7.61
N ASN A 296 15.21 -8.10 7.92
CA ASN A 296 15.65 -7.67 9.26
C ASN A 296 14.82 -6.46 9.76
N ASP A 297 13.56 -6.35 9.28
CA ASP A 297 12.67 -5.27 9.72
C ASP A 297 12.40 -5.37 11.22
N PRO A 298 12.73 -4.34 12.03
CA PRO A 298 12.59 -4.41 13.47
C PRO A 298 11.13 -4.34 13.95
N TYR A 299 10.17 -4.01 13.07
CA TYR A 299 8.77 -3.85 13.45
C TYR A 299 8.02 -5.18 13.57
N TRP A 300 8.35 -6.20 12.76
CA TRP A 300 7.53 -7.40 12.59
C TRP A 300 8.37 -8.68 12.61
N PRO A 301 7.86 -9.79 13.22
CA PRO A 301 8.48 -11.11 13.01
C PRO A 301 8.55 -11.42 11.51
N ILE A 302 9.69 -11.93 11.07
CA ILE A 302 9.98 -12.11 9.63
C ILE A 302 8.97 -12.97 8.86
N ASP A 303 8.25 -13.84 9.54
CA ASP A 303 7.22 -14.69 8.98
C ASP A 303 5.79 -14.26 9.33
N ALA A 304 5.60 -13.01 9.79
CA ALA A 304 4.30 -12.47 10.19
C ALA A 304 3.27 -12.48 9.05
N ILE A 305 3.73 -12.35 7.81
CA ILE A 305 2.88 -12.40 6.61
C ILE A 305 1.98 -13.63 6.54
N LYS A 306 2.35 -14.76 7.15
CA LYS A 306 1.53 -15.98 7.24
C LYS A 306 0.20 -15.78 7.95
N ASN A 307 0.07 -14.73 8.78
CA ASN A 307 -1.13 -14.44 9.55
C ASN A 307 -2.28 -13.87 8.69
N TYR A 308 -1.99 -13.46 7.45
CA TYR A 308 -2.99 -12.81 6.61
C TYR A 308 -2.91 -13.13 5.10
N TYR A 309 -1.74 -13.52 4.57
CA TYR A 309 -1.47 -13.61 3.13
C TYR A 309 -2.50 -14.46 2.37
N ASP A 310 -2.79 -15.66 2.85
CA ASP A 310 -3.70 -16.60 2.19
C ASP A 310 -5.18 -16.16 2.25
N SER A 311 -5.51 -15.18 3.09
CA SER A 311 -6.86 -14.65 3.27
C SER A 311 -7.15 -13.39 2.46
N ILE A 312 -6.16 -12.83 1.79
CA ILE A 312 -6.31 -11.64 0.94
C ILE A 312 -6.63 -12.09 -0.49
N PRO A 313 -7.78 -11.70 -1.04
CA PRO A 313 -8.18 -12.14 -2.39
C PRO A 313 -7.33 -11.50 -3.50
N GLY A 314 -7.38 -12.07 -4.69
CA GLY A 314 -6.67 -11.62 -5.87
C GLY A 314 -5.24 -12.16 -5.95
N GLU A 315 -4.43 -11.55 -6.80
CA GLU A 315 -3.04 -11.95 -7.00
C GLU A 315 -2.14 -11.25 -5.99
N ASN A 316 -1.45 -12.03 -5.16
CA ASN A 316 -0.55 -11.55 -4.12
C ASN A 316 0.87 -12.01 -4.45
N TYR A 317 1.83 -11.08 -4.43
CA TYR A 317 3.24 -11.29 -4.66
C TYR A 317 4.03 -10.75 -3.48
N ILE A 318 5.18 -11.37 -3.19
CA ILE A 318 6.07 -10.94 -2.12
C ILE A 318 7.42 -10.58 -2.74
N HIS A 319 8.03 -9.52 -2.23
CA HIS A 319 9.40 -9.15 -2.53
C HIS A 319 10.14 -8.89 -1.23
N TYR A 320 11.02 -9.82 -0.85
CA TYR A 320 11.94 -9.61 0.27
C TYR A 320 13.20 -8.89 -0.19
N VAL A 321 13.65 -7.93 0.61
CA VAL A 321 14.98 -7.32 0.50
C VAL A 321 15.87 -7.94 1.58
N PRO A 322 16.83 -8.80 1.21
CA PRO A 322 17.66 -9.52 2.18
C PRO A 322 18.62 -8.58 2.92
N ASN A 323 18.86 -8.86 4.21
CA ASN A 323 19.71 -8.07 5.08
C ASN A 323 19.33 -6.58 5.16
N ALA A 324 18.05 -6.29 5.02
CA ALA A 324 17.50 -4.96 5.04
C ALA A 324 16.50 -4.79 6.18
N GLY A 325 16.59 -3.68 6.89
CA GLY A 325 15.62 -3.25 7.89
C GLY A 325 14.40 -2.56 7.28
N HIS A 326 13.77 -1.70 8.06
CA HIS A 326 12.57 -0.96 7.69
C HIS A 326 12.75 0.03 6.53
N ASP A 327 13.97 0.42 6.23
CA ASP A 327 14.34 1.30 5.12
C ASP A 327 14.58 0.56 3.79
N LEU A 328 14.48 -0.78 3.78
CA LEU A 328 14.77 -1.64 2.63
C LEU A 328 16.18 -1.39 2.03
N ALA A 329 17.17 -1.16 2.90
CA ALA A 329 18.56 -0.86 2.49
C ALA A 329 18.64 0.31 1.49
N GLY A 330 17.93 1.40 1.79
CA GLY A 330 17.83 2.58 0.92
C GLY A 330 16.88 2.42 -0.27
N GLY A 331 16.14 1.30 -0.35
CA GLY A 331 15.00 1.12 -1.24
C GLY A 331 15.30 0.75 -2.69
N LYS A 332 16.55 0.77 -3.16
CA LYS A 332 16.88 0.59 -4.59
C LYS A 332 16.30 -0.71 -5.18
N GLN A 333 16.53 -1.84 -4.54
CA GLN A 333 16.02 -3.14 -5.00
C GLN A 333 14.48 -3.16 -5.02
N ALA A 334 13.85 -2.59 -3.99
CA ALA A 334 12.39 -2.48 -3.91
C ALA A 334 11.82 -1.60 -5.01
N MET A 335 12.46 -0.46 -5.34
CA MET A 335 12.03 0.43 -6.41
C MET A 335 12.21 -0.20 -7.80
N GLU A 336 13.25 -1.02 -8.04
CA GLU A 336 13.41 -1.81 -9.26
C GLU A 336 12.26 -2.83 -9.41
N ALA A 337 11.92 -3.54 -8.34
CA ALA A 337 10.81 -4.50 -8.34
C ALA A 337 9.44 -3.81 -8.47
N LEU A 338 9.24 -2.65 -7.83
CA LEU A 338 8.04 -1.83 -8.02
C LEU A 338 7.89 -1.37 -9.47
N GLY A 339 8.99 -0.95 -10.10
CA GLY A 339 9.02 -0.56 -11.51
C GLY A 339 8.63 -1.70 -12.45
N ALA A 340 9.11 -2.93 -12.18
CA ALA A 340 8.74 -4.12 -12.93
C ALA A 340 7.27 -4.52 -12.69
N PHE A 341 6.79 -4.45 -11.45
CA PHE A 341 5.39 -4.69 -11.09
C PHE A 341 4.46 -3.70 -11.80
N PHE A 342 4.78 -2.41 -11.73
CA PHE A 342 4.06 -1.36 -12.45
C PHE A 342 4.04 -1.60 -13.96
N GLY A 343 5.19 -1.97 -14.55
CA GLY A 343 5.31 -2.28 -15.98
C GLY A 343 4.42 -3.45 -16.43
N ASN A 344 4.36 -4.54 -15.63
CA ASN A 344 3.44 -5.65 -15.92
C ASN A 344 1.98 -5.20 -15.83
N THR A 345 1.64 -4.38 -14.82
CA THR A 345 0.28 -3.85 -14.60
C THR A 345 -0.22 -3.05 -15.80
N ILE A 346 0.52 -2.01 -16.20
CA ILE A 346 0.07 -1.08 -17.26
C ILE A 346 0.07 -1.72 -18.66
N GLN A 347 0.98 -2.68 -18.90
CA GLN A 347 1.03 -3.46 -20.13
C GLN A 347 0.01 -4.59 -20.15
N LYS A 348 -0.72 -4.82 -19.04
CA LYS A 348 -1.68 -5.92 -18.87
C LYS A 348 -1.07 -7.28 -19.20
N LYS A 349 0.20 -7.45 -18.87
CA LYS A 349 0.91 -8.72 -18.99
C LYS A 349 0.68 -9.56 -17.75
N ALA A 350 0.62 -10.87 -17.93
CA ALA A 350 0.56 -11.80 -16.80
C ALA A 350 1.81 -11.60 -15.92
N TYR A 351 1.58 -11.53 -14.62
CA TYR A 351 2.67 -11.55 -13.66
C TYR A 351 3.32 -12.93 -13.68
N PRO A 352 4.64 -13.03 -13.44
CA PRO A 352 5.27 -14.31 -13.25
C PRO A 352 4.67 -15.06 -12.06
N LYS A 353 4.73 -16.38 -12.11
CA LYS A 353 4.19 -17.22 -11.05
C LYS A 353 5.22 -17.40 -9.94
N CYS A 354 4.78 -17.18 -8.70
CA CYS A 354 5.48 -17.58 -7.49
C CYS A 354 4.45 -18.14 -6.50
N THR A 355 4.03 -19.37 -6.72
CA THR A 355 3.12 -20.07 -5.79
C THR A 355 3.80 -21.31 -5.27
N TRP A 356 3.53 -21.67 -4.03
CA TRP A 356 4.26 -22.73 -3.34
C TRP A 356 3.39 -23.65 -2.51
N THR A 357 3.92 -24.81 -2.24
CA THR A 357 3.47 -25.71 -1.17
C THR A 357 4.68 -26.09 -0.33
N SER A 358 4.49 -26.33 0.95
CA SER A 358 5.55 -26.73 1.86
C SER A 358 5.15 -27.97 2.64
N GLN A 359 6.11 -28.85 2.90
CA GLN A 359 5.90 -30.08 3.69
C GLN A 359 7.10 -30.33 4.60
N ALA A 360 6.81 -30.46 5.89
CA ALA A 360 7.79 -30.94 6.84
C ALA A 360 8.07 -32.44 6.59
N THR A 361 9.36 -32.82 6.51
CA THR A 361 9.83 -34.20 6.32
C THR A 361 10.82 -34.56 7.43
N GLU A 362 11.22 -35.81 7.55
CA GLU A 362 12.27 -36.24 8.49
C GLU A 362 13.63 -35.56 8.23
N LYS A 363 13.89 -35.14 6.99
CA LYS A 363 15.17 -34.55 6.55
C LYS A 363 15.21 -33.03 6.59
N GLY A 364 14.06 -32.39 6.72
CA GLY A 364 13.94 -30.93 6.64
C GLY A 364 12.62 -30.46 6.03
N LEU A 365 12.56 -29.21 5.62
CA LEU A 365 11.42 -28.61 4.96
C LEU A 365 11.55 -28.74 3.44
N ALA A 366 10.63 -29.45 2.82
CA ALA A 366 10.48 -29.51 1.38
C ALA A 366 9.55 -28.39 0.90
N ILE A 367 9.98 -27.62 -0.07
CA ILE A 367 9.22 -26.52 -0.69
C ILE A 367 9.15 -26.78 -2.19
N ASN A 368 7.94 -26.92 -2.73
CA ASN A 368 7.69 -26.98 -4.16
C ASN A 368 7.17 -25.64 -4.63
N VAL A 369 7.82 -25.03 -5.61
CA VAL A 369 7.49 -23.69 -6.14
C VAL A 369 7.12 -23.78 -7.61
N LYS A 370 5.96 -23.25 -7.98
CA LYS A 370 5.57 -23.07 -9.39
C LYS A 370 6.07 -21.74 -9.90
N THR A 371 6.63 -21.75 -11.10
CA THR A 371 7.32 -20.64 -11.73
C THR A 371 6.74 -20.31 -13.13
N SER A 372 7.14 -19.22 -13.72
CA SER A 372 6.96 -18.91 -15.15
C SER A 372 8.27 -19.21 -15.90
N ALA A 373 8.32 -20.36 -16.56
CA ALA A 373 9.55 -20.89 -17.18
C ALA A 373 10.17 -19.94 -18.21
N ASP A 374 9.35 -19.28 -19.01
CA ASP A 374 9.75 -18.40 -20.11
C ASP A 374 10.54 -17.17 -19.67
N ARG A 375 10.38 -16.77 -18.40
CA ARG A 375 11.02 -15.56 -17.83
C ARG A 375 11.98 -15.87 -16.69
N LEU A 376 12.02 -17.09 -16.19
CA LEU A 376 12.87 -17.48 -15.05
C LEU A 376 14.34 -17.56 -15.45
N VAL A 377 15.18 -16.77 -14.78
CA VAL A 377 16.63 -16.70 -15.06
C VAL A 377 17.49 -17.26 -13.93
N ASP A 378 16.96 -17.36 -12.71
CA ASP A 378 17.61 -18.01 -11.57
C ASP A 378 16.62 -18.34 -10.46
N VAL A 379 17.00 -19.27 -9.60
CA VAL A 379 16.33 -19.59 -8.33
C VAL A 379 17.36 -19.47 -7.21
N ILE A 380 17.05 -18.67 -6.21
CA ILE A 380 17.97 -18.35 -5.11
C ILE A 380 17.32 -18.77 -3.79
N VAL A 381 18.01 -19.59 -3.01
CA VAL A 381 17.57 -19.94 -1.64
C VAL A 381 18.28 -19.01 -0.66
N TRP A 382 17.50 -18.35 0.17
CA TRP A 382 17.97 -17.51 1.27
C TRP A 382 17.76 -18.21 2.59
N THR A 383 18.74 -18.14 3.49
CA THR A 383 18.67 -18.72 4.83
C THR A 383 19.32 -17.83 5.87
N ALA A 384 18.74 -17.82 7.06
CA ALA A 384 19.34 -17.26 8.27
C ALA A 384 19.17 -18.25 9.43
N ASN A 385 20.08 -18.26 10.39
CA ASN A 385 19.98 -19.06 11.60
C ASN A 385 19.91 -18.12 12.81
N SER A 386 19.08 -18.47 13.79
CA SER A 386 18.89 -17.69 15.02
C SER A 386 18.96 -18.60 16.24
N GLU A 387 19.45 -18.07 17.36
CA GLU A 387 19.46 -18.78 18.64
C GLU A 387 18.15 -18.65 19.41
N ASP A 388 17.39 -17.55 19.19
CA ASP A 388 16.23 -17.13 19.99
C ASP A 388 14.97 -16.87 19.18
N ARG A 389 14.98 -17.15 17.85
CA ARG A 389 13.90 -16.86 16.89
C ARG A 389 13.74 -15.38 16.54
N ASP A 390 14.65 -14.53 16.97
CA ASP A 390 14.70 -13.12 16.58
C ASP A 390 15.70 -12.94 15.43
N PHE A 391 15.18 -12.84 14.22
CA PHE A 391 15.99 -12.72 13.01
C PHE A 391 16.34 -11.27 12.66
N ARG A 392 16.08 -10.29 13.53
CA ARG A 392 16.32 -8.88 13.26
C ARG A 392 17.81 -8.53 13.16
N ASP A 393 18.66 -9.27 13.87
CA ASP A 393 20.13 -9.10 13.91
C ASP A 393 20.91 -10.25 13.26
N ASP A 394 20.21 -11.23 12.69
CA ASP A 394 20.83 -12.38 12.02
C ASP A 394 21.17 -12.05 10.56
N GLU A 395 22.28 -12.61 10.06
CA GLU A 395 22.70 -12.46 8.68
C GLU A 395 22.03 -13.48 7.75
N TRP A 396 21.45 -13.00 6.68
CA TRP A 396 20.91 -13.83 5.60
C TRP A 396 21.97 -14.13 4.56
N THR A 397 22.12 -15.40 4.26
CA THR A 397 23.03 -15.92 3.24
C THR A 397 22.24 -16.52 2.07
N SER A 398 22.78 -16.38 0.86
CA SER A 398 22.11 -16.87 -0.35
C SER A 398 22.88 -17.98 -1.04
N LYS A 399 22.12 -18.82 -1.75
CA LYS A 399 22.65 -19.84 -2.65
C LYS A 399 21.85 -19.82 -3.94
N SER A 400 22.48 -19.39 -5.04
CA SER A 400 21.91 -19.59 -6.39
C SER A 400 21.94 -21.08 -6.74
N LEU A 401 20.84 -21.58 -7.27
CA LEU A 401 20.71 -22.94 -7.76
C LEU A 401 21.06 -23.05 -9.26
N GLY A 402 21.21 -21.91 -9.97
CA GLY A 402 21.46 -21.88 -11.41
C GLY A 402 20.31 -22.45 -12.25
N ILE A 403 19.12 -22.56 -11.65
CA ILE A 403 17.92 -23.13 -12.29
C ILE A 403 17.23 -22.05 -13.10
N LYS A 404 16.91 -22.34 -14.33
CA LYS A 404 16.21 -21.45 -15.28
C LYS A 404 15.31 -22.23 -16.21
N ASN A 405 14.32 -21.54 -16.78
CA ASN A 405 13.43 -22.10 -17.81
C ASN A 405 12.68 -23.37 -17.37
N VAL A 406 12.24 -23.44 -16.11
CA VAL A 406 11.45 -24.54 -15.55
C VAL A 406 10.11 -24.03 -15.00
N GLU A 407 9.09 -24.89 -15.01
CA GLU A 407 7.75 -24.56 -14.48
C GLU A 407 7.60 -24.87 -12.99
N THR A 408 8.52 -25.69 -12.45
CA THR A 408 8.46 -26.12 -11.05
C THR A 408 9.87 -26.33 -10.52
N VAL A 409 10.07 -25.92 -9.28
CA VAL A 409 11.34 -26.12 -8.53
C VAL A 409 11.02 -26.81 -7.21
N ASP A 410 11.79 -27.86 -6.90
CA ASP A 410 11.76 -28.54 -5.61
C ASP A 410 13.02 -28.16 -4.83
N VAL A 411 12.83 -27.63 -3.62
CA VAL A 411 13.92 -27.30 -2.69
C VAL A 411 13.71 -28.08 -1.41
N LEU A 412 14.72 -28.77 -0.94
CA LEU A 412 14.76 -29.42 0.36
C LEU A 412 15.87 -28.80 1.19
N GLU A 413 15.50 -28.09 2.25
CA GLU A 413 16.44 -27.51 3.20
C GLU A 413 16.36 -28.24 4.54
N SER A 414 17.52 -28.63 5.09
CA SER A 414 17.60 -29.26 6.41
C SER A 414 17.10 -28.33 7.49
N TYR A 415 16.55 -28.89 8.55
CA TYR A 415 16.23 -28.15 9.77
C TYR A 415 17.45 -27.45 10.38
N ALA A 416 17.20 -26.55 11.29
CA ALA A 416 18.25 -25.85 12.03
C ALA A 416 19.20 -26.84 12.70
N LYS A 417 20.49 -26.54 12.68
CA LYS A 417 21.50 -27.27 13.49
C LYS A 417 21.58 -26.70 14.90
N GLY A 418 21.10 -25.47 15.10
CA GLY A 418 20.93 -24.78 16.37
C GLY A 418 19.46 -24.71 16.75
N ASN A 419 18.98 -23.55 17.22
CA ASN A 419 17.62 -23.41 17.71
C ASN A 419 16.59 -23.16 16.58
N PHE A 420 16.85 -22.17 15.70
CA PHE A 420 15.92 -21.77 14.66
C PHE A 420 16.61 -21.49 13.33
N LYS A 421 15.87 -21.71 12.23
CA LYS A 421 16.29 -21.37 10.88
C LYS A 421 15.12 -20.75 10.12
N ALA A 422 15.35 -19.60 9.53
CA ALA A 422 14.43 -18.97 8.57
C ALA A 422 14.94 -19.20 7.15
N GLN A 423 14.03 -19.38 6.19
CA GLN A 423 14.36 -19.60 4.80
C GLN A 423 13.24 -19.17 3.87
N TYR A 424 13.62 -18.70 2.68
CA TYR A 424 12.69 -18.41 1.58
C TYR A 424 13.38 -18.62 0.24
N ILE A 425 12.60 -18.61 -0.83
CA ILE A 425 13.08 -18.81 -2.20
C ILE A 425 12.74 -17.58 -3.00
N ASP A 426 13.75 -16.96 -3.62
CA ASP A 426 13.60 -15.96 -4.65
C ASP A 426 13.59 -16.60 -6.03
N LEU A 427 12.60 -16.24 -6.82
CA LEU A 427 12.55 -16.47 -8.25
C LEU A 427 12.98 -15.20 -8.97
N LYS A 428 14.14 -15.23 -9.62
CA LYS A 428 14.63 -14.11 -10.41
C LYS A 428 14.07 -14.17 -11.81
N TYR A 429 13.31 -13.15 -12.19
CA TYR A 429 12.63 -13.07 -13.47
C TYR A 429 13.19 -11.96 -14.35
N GLN A 430 13.11 -12.18 -15.67
CA GLN A 430 13.34 -11.13 -16.66
C GLN A 430 12.19 -10.12 -16.61
N ASP A 431 12.54 -8.84 -16.47
CA ASP A 431 11.56 -7.74 -16.53
C ASP A 431 11.15 -7.44 -17.98
N VAL A 432 9.88 -7.14 -18.19
CA VAL A 432 9.30 -6.82 -19.52
C VAL A 432 9.85 -5.51 -20.11
N THR A 433 10.39 -4.64 -19.26
CA THR A 433 10.98 -3.35 -19.63
C THR A 433 12.52 -3.39 -19.67
N GLY A 434 13.11 -4.54 -19.46
CA GLY A 434 14.55 -4.78 -19.39
C GLY A 434 15.08 -4.85 -17.96
N GLY A 435 16.14 -5.63 -17.75
CA GLY A 435 16.67 -5.96 -16.42
C GLY A 435 15.99 -7.18 -15.79
N THR A 436 16.14 -7.31 -14.49
CA THR A 436 15.59 -8.45 -13.72
C THR A 436 15.03 -7.94 -12.40
N PHE A 437 14.11 -8.71 -11.82
CA PHE A 437 13.58 -8.50 -10.47
C PHE A 437 13.31 -9.84 -9.80
N THR A 438 13.03 -9.86 -8.51
CA THR A 438 12.71 -11.08 -7.77
C THR A 438 11.27 -11.07 -7.27
N GLU A 439 10.68 -12.25 -7.25
CA GLU A 439 9.46 -12.59 -6.50
C GLU A 439 9.81 -13.70 -5.52
N SER A 440 9.34 -13.58 -4.31
CA SER A 440 9.73 -14.43 -3.19
C SER A 440 8.56 -15.34 -2.77
N THR A 441 8.87 -16.58 -2.31
CA THR A 441 7.94 -17.28 -1.42
C THR A 441 7.85 -16.52 -0.10
N ARG A 442 6.86 -16.82 0.76
CA ARG A 442 6.94 -16.34 2.14
C ARG A 442 8.17 -16.95 2.85
N VAL A 443 8.61 -16.33 3.92
CA VAL A 443 9.58 -16.91 4.83
C VAL A 443 8.94 -18.08 5.61
N PHE A 444 9.71 -19.13 5.77
CA PHE A 444 9.40 -20.31 6.59
C PHE A 444 10.38 -20.37 7.74
N VAL A 445 9.90 -20.39 8.97
CA VAL A 445 10.72 -20.57 10.17
C VAL A 445 10.56 -21.99 10.69
N THR A 446 11.69 -22.66 10.91
CA THR A 446 11.74 -24.01 11.48
C THR A 446 12.56 -24.02 12.76
N ASP A 447 12.23 -24.93 13.66
CA ASP A 447 13.14 -25.36 14.73
C ASP A 447 13.96 -26.58 14.27
N THR A 448 14.48 -27.35 15.19
CA THR A 448 15.35 -28.52 14.90
C THR A 448 14.60 -29.69 14.26
N ASN A 449 13.26 -29.67 14.20
CA ASN A 449 12.48 -30.83 13.74
C ASN A 449 11.13 -30.52 13.09
N LYS A 450 10.66 -29.27 13.10
CA LYS A 450 9.34 -28.90 12.54
C LYS A 450 9.29 -27.46 11.99
N LEU A 451 8.28 -27.20 11.18
CA LEU A 451 7.85 -25.88 10.75
C LEU A 451 7.03 -25.20 11.86
N LEU A 452 7.28 -23.90 12.11
CA LEU A 452 6.64 -23.07 13.16
C LEU A 452 5.47 -22.22 12.64
#